data_2c4b894d8c7fa48be4d1987fdd8df434
#
_entry.id   2c4b894d8c7fa48be4d1987fdd8df434
#
_cell.length_a   1.000
_cell.length_b   1.000
_cell.length_c   1.000
_cell.angle_alpha   90.00
_cell.angle_beta   90.00
_cell.angle_gamma   90.00
#
_symmetry.space_group_name_H-M   'P 1'
#
loop_
_entity.id
_entity.type
_entity.pdbx_description
1 polymer ?
#
loop_
_entity_poly.entity_id
_entity_poly.type
_entity_poly.pdbx_seq_one_letter_code
_entity_poly.pdbx_strand_id
1 'polypeptide(L)'
;MDRSADNLGQIINDIQRELEELKTTQLRVRETLYPVGSIYMSATMSTVEEVQATFGGTWEAWGSGKVPVGVDLEDEDFAEAELTGGEKTHTLTVDEIPSHYHGGIKTVSSETSGNQQQGVNTGRYYGNDLNTSSTGGGQAHNNLQPYITCYMFKRIA
;
A
#
# COMPACT_ATOMS: atom_id res chain seq x y z
N MET A 1 -61.35 -12.02 39.35
CA MET A 1 -60.02 -11.53 39.09
C MET A 1 -59.40 -12.48 38.06
N ASP A 2 -59.07 -11.93 36.93
CA ASP A 2 -58.69 -12.75 35.76
C ASP A 2 -57.19 -13.11 35.83
N ARG A 3 -56.88 -14.27 36.42
CA ARG A 3 -55.50 -14.85 36.50
C ARG A 3 -54.83 -15.00 35.14
N SER A 4 -55.60 -15.01 34.05
CA SER A 4 -55.11 -15.14 32.69
C SER A 4 -54.45 -13.85 32.21
N ALA A 5 -55.05 -12.69 32.51
CA ALA A 5 -54.52 -11.38 32.13
C ALA A 5 -53.23 -11.03 32.92
N ASP A 6 -53.18 -11.39 34.21
CA ASP A 6 -51.99 -11.18 35.05
C ASP A 6 -50.82 -12.03 34.56
N ASN A 7 -51.07 -13.26 34.14
CA ASN A 7 -50.04 -14.18 33.60
C ASN A 7 -49.50 -13.66 32.26
N LEU A 8 -50.35 -13.16 31.36
CA LEU A 8 -49.93 -12.59 30.08
C LEU A 8 -49.07 -11.33 30.27
N GLY A 9 -49.45 -10.44 31.19
CA GLY A 9 -48.68 -9.26 31.54
C GLY A 9 -47.28 -9.62 32.04
N GLN A 10 -47.16 -10.65 32.86
CA GLN A 10 -45.89 -11.12 33.37
C GLN A 10 -45.00 -11.70 32.26
N ILE A 11 -45.55 -12.50 31.35
CA ILE A 11 -44.84 -13.06 30.19
C ILE A 11 -44.31 -11.93 29.28
N ILE A 12 -45.12 -10.90 29.01
CA ILE A 12 -44.70 -9.76 28.19
C ILE A 12 -43.54 -9.02 28.86
N ASN A 13 -43.58 -8.78 30.16
CA ASN A 13 -42.47 -8.15 30.87
C ASN A 13 -41.19 -8.98 30.86
N ASP A 14 -41.32 -10.30 31.01
CA ASP A 14 -40.15 -11.20 30.93
C ASP A 14 -39.52 -11.21 29.53
N ILE A 15 -40.34 -11.28 28.48
CA ILE A 15 -39.86 -11.17 27.08
C ILE A 15 -39.17 -9.82 26.82
N GLN A 16 -39.73 -8.73 27.31
CA GLN A 16 -39.12 -7.41 27.16
C GLN A 16 -37.75 -7.33 27.85
N ARG A 17 -37.63 -7.89 29.06
CA ARG A 17 -36.37 -7.96 29.77
C ARG A 17 -35.33 -8.78 29.01
N GLU A 18 -35.69 -9.98 28.55
CA GLU A 18 -34.80 -10.83 27.77
C GLU A 18 -34.37 -10.16 26.47
N LEU A 19 -35.26 -9.44 25.80
CA LEU A 19 -34.94 -8.69 24.59
C LEU A 19 -33.93 -7.58 24.88
N GLU A 20 -34.04 -6.84 25.97
CA GLU A 20 -33.07 -5.81 26.34
C GLU A 20 -31.71 -6.41 26.74
N GLU A 21 -31.71 -7.55 27.42
CA GLU A 21 -30.46 -8.29 27.73
C GLU A 21 -29.78 -8.78 26.47
N LEU A 22 -30.52 -9.31 25.49
CA LEU A 22 -29.98 -9.74 24.20
C LEU A 22 -29.40 -8.57 23.39
N LYS A 23 -30.09 -7.44 23.32
CA LYS A 23 -29.60 -6.23 22.67
C LYS A 23 -28.31 -5.73 23.32
N THR A 24 -28.27 -5.68 24.65
CA THR A 24 -27.09 -5.26 25.41
C THR A 24 -25.89 -6.20 25.14
N THR A 25 -26.17 -7.49 25.12
CA THR A 25 -25.15 -8.51 24.80
C THR A 25 -24.63 -8.38 23.38
N GLN A 26 -25.53 -8.18 22.40
CA GLN A 26 -25.14 -7.95 21.00
C GLN A 26 -24.26 -6.71 20.84
N LEU A 27 -24.61 -5.59 21.48
CA LEU A 27 -23.79 -4.39 21.44
C LEU A 27 -22.39 -4.64 22.02
N ARG A 28 -22.33 -5.29 23.18
CA ARG A 28 -21.05 -5.62 23.83
C ARG A 28 -20.17 -6.52 22.97
N VAL A 29 -20.76 -7.53 22.32
CA VAL A 29 -20.01 -8.43 21.41
C VAL A 29 -19.45 -7.64 20.22
N ARG A 30 -20.24 -6.75 19.61
CA ARG A 30 -19.79 -5.91 18.49
C ARG A 30 -18.65 -4.97 18.89
N GLU A 31 -18.75 -4.35 20.07
CA GLU A 31 -17.70 -3.47 20.59
C GLU A 31 -16.41 -4.21 20.95
N THR A 32 -16.55 -5.46 21.41
CA THR A 32 -15.40 -6.31 21.73
C THR A 32 -14.72 -6.85 20.48
N LEU A 33 -15.50 -7.19 19.46
CA LEU A 33 -14.97 -7.76 18.22
C LEU A 33 -14.20 -6.72 17.39
N TYR A 34 -14.74 -5.52 17.29
CA TYR A 34 -14.13 -4.41 16.58
C TYR A 34 -14.18 -3.14 17.43
N PRO A 35 -13.27 -2.95 18.38
CA PRO A 35 -13.17 -1.68 19.11
C PRO A 35 -12.87 -0.51 18.16
N VAL A 36 -13.13 0.72 18.61
CA VAL A 36 -12.76 1.93 17.85
C VAL A 36 -11.27 1.91 17.50
N GLY A 37 -10.94 2.19 16.26
CA GLY A 37 -9.59 2.08 15.71
C GLY A 37 -9.30 0.74 15.01
N SER A 38 -10.18 -0.26 15.11
CA SER A 38 -10.01 -1.54 14.40
C SER A 38 -10.14 -1.37 12.90
N ILE A 39 -9.34 -2.14 12.16
CA ILE A 39 -9.43 -2.25 10.70
C ILE A 39 -10.12 -3.56 10.34
N TYR A 40 -11.17 -3.47 9.53
CA TYR A 40 -11.85 -4.60 8.93
C TYR A 40 -11.51 -4.70 7.45
N MET A 41 -11.21 -5.92 6.97
CA MET A 41 -10.86 -6.19 5.58
C MET A 41 -11.88 -7.16 4.98
N SER A 42 -12.36 -6.86 3.77
CA SER A 42 -13.34 -7.67 3.06
C SER A 42 -13.06 -7.75 1.57
N ALA A 43 -13.29 -8.93 1.00
CA ALA A 43 -13.29 -9.11 -0.45
C ALA A 43 -14.68 -8.83 -1.08
N THR A 44 -15.74 -8.75 -0.27
CA THR A 44 -17.13 -8.68 -0.75
C THR A 44 -17.90 -7.46 -0.26
N MET A 45 -17.75 -7.07 1.01
CA MET A 45 -18.36 -5.83 1.51
C MET A 45 -17.61 -4.64 0.93
N SER A 46 -18.28 -3.89 0.08
CA SER A 46 -17.67 -2.83 -0.72
C SER A 46 -17.99 -1.42 -0.24
N THR A 47 -18.96 -1.27 0.64
CA THR A 47 -19.44 0.02 1.14
C THR A 47 -19.39 0.13 2.66
N VAL A 48 -19.30 1.36 3.14
CA VAL A 48 -19.38 1.70 4.58
C VAL A 48 -20.72 1.27 5.17
N GLU A 49 -21.80 1.45 4.42
CA GLU A 49 -23.17 1.13 4.82
C GLU A 49 -23.34 -0.38 5.09
N GLU A 50 -22.76 -1.24 4.25
CA GLU A 50 -22.79 -2.70 4.46
C GLU A 50 -22.06 -3.09 5.74
N VAL A 51 -20.91 -2.48 6.01
CA VAL A 51 -20.11 -2.74 7.21
C VAL A 51 -20.86 -2.23 8.46
N GLN A 52 -21.41 -1.02 8.41
CA GLN A 52 -22.22 -0.46 9.49
C GLN A 52 -23.48 -1.30 9.79
N ALA A 53 -24.18 -1.76 8.75
CA ALA A 53 -25.35 -2.62 8.93
C ALA A 53 -24.97 -3.95 9.60
N THR A 54 -23.78 -4.49 9.29
CA THR A 54 -23.33 -5.79 9.80
C THR A 54 -22.78 -5.70 11.23
N PHE A 55 -21.90 -4.73 11.48
CA PHE A 55 -21.16 -4.64 12.75
C PHE A 55 -21.64 -3.53 13.67
N GLY A 56 -22.50 -2.63 13.19
CA GLY A 56 -22.86 -1.41 13.92
C GLY A 56 -21.71 -0.41 14.01
N GLY A 57 -21.87 0.67 14.78
CA GLY A 57 -20.88 1.72 14.91
C GLY A 57 -20.76 2.59 13.67
N THR A 58 -19.75 3.42 13.63
CA THR A 58 -19.43 4.30 12.51
C THR A 58 -18.10 3.88 11.89
N TRP A 59 -18.07 3.78 10.58
CA TRP A 59 -16.92 3.33 9.82
C TRP A 59 -16.56 4.31 8.71
N GLU A 60 -15.33 4.26 8.27
CA GLU A 60 -14.86 4.99 7.10
C GLU A 60 -13.99 4.08 6.23
N ALA A 61 -13.88 4.40 4.94
CA ALA A 61 -12.93 3.71 4.05
C ALA A 61 -11.50 4.06 4.48
N TRP A 62 -10.61 3.06 4.54
CA TRP A 62 -9.27 3.22 5.03
C TRP A 62 -8.22 2.64 4.07
N GLY A 63 -7.05 3.29 3.98
CA GLY A 63 -5.89 2.76 3.28
C GLY A 63 -6.06 2.57 1.76
N SER A 64 -6.94 3.32 1.11
CA SER A 64 -7.21 3.19 -0.33
C SER A 64 -5.93 3.29 -1.18
N GLY A 65 -5.64 2.23 -1.94
CA GLY A 65 -4.45 2.14 -2.81
C GLY A 65 -3.13 1.97 -2.06
N LYS A 66 -3.14 1.66 -0.78
CA LYS A 66 -1.97 1.50 0.08
C LYS A 66 -1.86 0.07 0.62
N VAL A 67 -0.64 -0.34 0.92
CA VAL A 67 -0.33 -1.59 1.62
C VAL A 67 -0.06 -1.24 3.09
N PRO A 68 -0.74 -1.86 4.06
CA PRO A 68 -0.45 -1.65 5.47
C PRO A 68 0.96 -2.11 5.83
N VAL A 69 1.67 -1.29 6.59
CA VAL A 69 2.98 -1.59 7.16
C VAL A 69 2.88 -1.47 8.69
N GLY A 70 3.59 -2.29 9.42
CA GLY A 70 3.64 -2.21 10.88
C GLY A 70 4.38 -0.96 11.34
N VAL A 71 3.92 -0.36 12.44
CA VAL A 71 4.64 0.75 13.09
C VAL A 71 5.98 0.23 13.61
N ASP A 72 7.05 0.99 13.37
CA ASP A 72 8.38 0.80 13.93
C ASP A 72 8.85 2.11 14.54
N LEU A 73 8.90 2.17 15.87
CA LEU A 73 9.27 3.39 16.60
C LEU A 73 10.74 3.79 16.45
N GLU A 74 11.57 2.91 15.93
CA GLU A 74 12.99 3.14 15.67
C GLU A 74 13.26 3.67 14.25
N ASP A 75 12.23 3.65 13.36
CA ASP A 75 12.32 4.09 11.97
C ASP A 75 11.39 5.30 11.76
N GLU A 76 11.99 6.46 11.44
CA GLU A 76 11.24 7.72 11.24
C GLU A 76 10.16 7.64 10.15
N ASP A 77 10.34 6.78 9.15
CA ASP A 77 9.37 6.58 8.07
C ASP A 77 8.12 5.81 8.54
N PHE A 78 8.21 5.07 9.66
CA PHE A 78 7.17 4.20 10.19
C PHE A 78 6.84 4.44 11.67
N ALA A 79 7.28 5.55 12.25
CA ALA A 79 7.23 5.81 13.70
C ALA A 79 5.82 6.00 14.25
N GLU A 80 4.83 6.32 13.44
CA GLU A 80 3.47 6.59 13.88
C GLU A 80 2.44 5.84 13.03
N ALA A 81 1.30 5.52 13.66
CA ALA A 81 0.18 4.95 12.92
C ALA A 81 -0.39 5.96 11.89
N GLU A 82 -0.80 5.44 10.74
CA GLU A 82 -1.42 6.21 9.64
C GLU A 82 -0.48 7.15 8.89
N LEU A 83 0.83 7.13 9.13
CA LEU A 83 1.80 7.74 8.23
C LEU A 83 1.64 7.15 6.83
N THR A 84 1.89 7.98 5.83
CA THR A 84 1.78 7.56 4.44
C THR A 84 3.01 7.97 3.66
N GLY A 85 3.55 7.05 2.87
CA GLY A 85 4.73 7.27 2.05
C GLY A 85 4.75 6.36 0.83
N GLY A 86 5.92 6.33 0.18
CA GLY A 86 6.20 5.50 -0.98
C GLY A 86 5.62 6.04 -2.29
N GLU A 87 6.07 5.47 -3.38
CA GLU A 87 5.68 5.82 -4.74
C GLU A 87 5.24 4.58 -5.51
N LYS A 88 4.15 4.72 -6.28
CA LYS A 88 3.68 3.66 -7.18
C LYS A 88 4.57 3.49 -8.40
N THR A 89 5.15 4.56 -8.89
CA THR A 89 6.06 4.59 -10.04
C THR A 89 7.18 5.57 -9.76
N HIS A 90 8.39 5.24 -10.17
CA HIS A 90 9.57 6.06 -9.93
C HIS A 90 10.40 6.22 -11.21
N THR A 91 10.92 7.43 -11.47
CA THR A 91 11.92 7.69 -12.51
C THR A 91 13.26 7.89 -11.84
N LEU A 92 14.20 6.99 -12.10
CA LEU A 92 15.54 7.05 -11.51
C LEU A 92 16.22 8.40 -11.79
N THR A 93 16.79 8.97 -10.77
CA THR A 93 17.69 10.12 -10.86
C THR A 93 19.14 9.65 -11.08
N VAL A 94 20.02 10.58 -11.44
CA VAL A 94 21.45 10.26 -11.62
C VAL A 94 22.07 9.76 -10.32
N ASP A 95 21.66 10.32 -9.19
CA ASP A 95 22.24 9.97 -7.88
C ASP A 95 21.81 8.59 -7.36
N GLU A 96 20.70 8.04 -7.89
CA GLU A 96 20.20 6.70 -7.55
C GLU A 96 20.85 5.59 -8.38
N ILE A 97 21.58 5.95 -9.42
CA ILE A 97 22.32 5.00 -10.26
C ILE A 97 23.74 4.82 -9.69
N PRO A 98 24.19 3.58 -9.45
CA PRO A 98 25.55 3.36 -9.02
C PRO A 98 26.57 4.02 -9.95
N SER A 99 27.59 4.66 -9.40
CA SER A 99 28.65 5.25 -10.21
C SER A 99 29.30 4.19 -11.10
N HIS A 100 29.29 4.41 -12.40
CA HIS A 100 29.87 3.50 -13.38
C HIS A 100 30.49 4.28 -14.54
N TYR A 101 31.38 3.62 -15.27
CA TYR A 101 31.99 4.19 -16.47
C TYR A 101 32.03 3.13 -17.58
N HIS A 102 32.00 3.59 -18.82
CA HIS A 102 32.19 2.77 -19.98
C HIS A 102 33.66 2.98 -20.47
N GLY A 103 34.49 2.01 -20.14
CA GLY A 103 35.90 2.02 -20.59
C GLY A 103 36.06 1.40 -21.97
N GLY A 104 37.05 1.87 -22.70
CA GLY A 104 37.54 1.16 -23.89
C GLY A 104 36.90 1.52 -25.22
N ILE A 105 36.25 2.68 -25.36
CA ILE A 105 35.90 3.20 -26.68
C ILE A 105 37.19 3.67 -27.34
N LYS A 106 37.75 2.82 -28.21
CA LYS A 106 38.92 3.16 -29.01
C LYS A 106 38.45 3.58 -30.38
N THR A 107 38.67 4.84 -30.73
CA THR A 107 38.58 5.24 -32.12
C THR A 107 39.87 4.95 -32.83
N VAL A 108 39.78 4.25 -33.92
CA VAL A 108 40.92 4.05 -34.82
C VAL A 108 40.78 5.13 -35.89
N SER A 109 41.65 6.16 -35.86
CA SER A 109 41.80 7.05 -36.99
C SER A 109 42.56 6.30 -38.06
N SER A 110 41.93 5.95 -39.16
CA SER A 110 42.65 5.46 -40.34
C SER A 110 43.29 6.65 -41.04
N GLU A 111 44.57 6.90 -40.81
CA GLU A 111 45.34 7.59 -41.82
C GLU A 111 45.68 6.59 -42.92
N THR A 112 45.25 6.96 -44.11
CA THR A 112 45.40 6.24 -45.35
C THR A 112 46.88 6.08 -45.68
N SER A 113 47.46 4.94 -45.40
CA SER A 113 48.55 4.37 -46.25
C SER A 113 48.83 2.91 -45.87
N GLY A 114 48.40 2.03 -46.71
CA GLY A 114 48.82 0.67 -46.96
C GLY A 114 49.51 -0.11 -45.84
N ASN A 115 48.77 -0.71 -44.95
CA ASN A 115 48.94 -2.03 -44.35
C ASN A 115 48.00 -2.11 -43.16
N GLN A 116 47.07 -3.02 -43.22
CA GLN A 116 46.17 -3.33 -42.12
C GLN A 116 46.95 -4.03 -41.01
N GLN A 117 47.45 -3.31 -40.05
CA GLN A 117 47.81 -3.88 -38.75
C GLN A 117 46.75 -3.39 -37.73
N GLN A 118 45.99 -4.33 -37.23
CA GLN A 118 45.18 -4.14 -36.03
C GLN A 118 46.14 -3.88 -34.87
N GLY A 119 46.59 -2.65 -34.70
CA GLY A 119 47.41 -2.20 -33.60
C GLY A 119 46.64 -1.23 -32.72
N VAL A 120 46.63 -1.48 -31.43
CA VAL A 120 46.20 -0.49 -30.44
C VAL A 120 47.18 0.69 -30.54
N ASN A 121 46.76 1.76 -31.24
CA ASN A 121 47.58 2.95 -31.37
C ASN A 121 47.47 3.80 -30.11
N THR A 122 48.62 3.95 -29.39
CA THR A 122 48.78 4.88 -28.26
C THR A 122 49.05 6.32 -28.71
N GLY A 123 48.66 6.68 -29.92
CA GLY A 123 48.86 8.00 -30.49
C GLY A 123 47.93 9.06 -29.86
N ARG A 124 48.43 10.29 -29.79
CA ARG A 124 47.74 11.45 -29.25
C ARG A 124 46.35 11.58 -29.85
N TYR A 125 45.37 11.59 -28.97
CA TYR A 125 43.98 11.84 -29.30
C TYR A 125 43.77 13.34 -29.47
N TYR A 126 43.50 13.78 -30.67
CA TYR A 126 42.87 15.07 -30.96
C TYR A 126 41.48 14.75 -31.46
N GLY A 127 40.53 14.74 -30.61
CA GLY A 127 39.19 14.45 -31.08
C GLY A 127 38.13 14.63 -30.01
N ASN A 128 37.01 15.09 -30.45
CA ASN A 128 35.80 15.25 -29.66
C ASN A 128 35.54 14.00 -28.85
N ASP A 129 35.10 14.20 -27.61
CA ASP A 129 34.60 13.15 -26.74
C ASP A 129 33.59 12.31 -27.51
N LEU A 130 33.97 11.06 -27.83
CA LEU A 130 33.03 10.12 -28.41
C LEU A 130 32.13 9.60 -27.31
N ASN A 131 30.96 10.18 -27.23
CA ASN A 131 29.94 9.65 -26.37
C ASN A 131 29.40 8.34 -26.97
N THR A 132 29.14 7.37 -26.11
CA THR A 132 28.33 6.21 -26.48
C THR A 132 26.94 6.69 -26.87
N SER A 133 26.25 5.95 -27.73
CA SER A 133 24.84 6.21 -28.00
C SER A 133 24.05 6.22 -26.69
N SER A 134 23.15 7.20 -26.57
CA SER A 134 22.22 7.22 -25.47
C SER A 134 21.35 5.96 -25.51
N THR A 135 21.28 5.24 -24.39
CA THR A 135 20.44 4.06 -24.24
C THR A 135 19.55 4.26 -23.02
N GLY A 136 18.25 4.01 -23.21
CA GLY A 136 17.24 4.19 -22.18
C GLY A 136 16.23 5.27 -22.55
N GLY A 137 15.00 5.16 -22.04
CA GLY A 137 13.88 6.04 -22.39
C GLY A 137 13.57 7.11 -21.34
N GLY A 138 14.23 7.10 -20.17
CA GLY A 138 13.92 8.01 -19.04
C GLY A 138 12.50 7.86 -18.52
N GLN A 139 11.84 6.73 -18.76
CA GLN A 139 10.47 6.49 -18.30
C GLN A 139 10.47 5.92 -16.88
N ALA A 140 9.41 6.26 -16.13
CA ALA A 140 9.22 5.70 -14.82
C ALA A 140 9.04 4.18 -14.87
N HIS A 141 9.63 3.48 -13.91
CA HIS A 141 9.42 2.05 -13.70
C HIS A 141 8.34 1.80 -12.64
N ASN A 142 7.79 0.60 -12.65
CA ASN A 142 6.78 0.16 -11.70
C ASN A 142 7.44 -0.29 -10.38
N ASN A 143 6.98 0.27 -9.25
CA ASN A 143 7.40 -0.10 -7.89
C ASN A 143 6.38 -1.02 -7.18
N LEU A 144 5.29 -1.41 -7.87
CA LEU A 144 4.29 -2.27 -7.25
C LEU A 144 4.81 -3.70 -7.07
N GLN A 145 4.79 -4.17 -5.86
CA GLN A 145 4.92 -5.59 -5.55
C GLN A 145 3.68 -6.37 -6.02
N PRO A 146 3.74 -7.69 -6.19
CA PRO A 146 2.54 -8.49 -6.39
C PRO A 146 1.54 -8.26 -5.25
N TYR A 147 0.28 -7.99 -5.60
CA TYR A 147 -0.76 -7.64 -4.63
C TYR A 147 -2.11 -8.28 -4.99
N ILE A 148 -2.97 -8.37 -4.01
CA ILE A 148 -4.39 -8.62 -4.15
C ILE A 148 -5.15 -7.51 -3.44
N THR A 149 -6.20 -7.00 -4.06
CA THR A 149 -7.01 -5.92 -3.49
C THR A 149 -8.13 -6.46 -2.62
N CYS A 150 -8.42 -5.74 -1.55
CA CYS A 150 -9.62 -5.90 -0.73
C CYS A 150 -10.13 -4.52 -0.30
N TYR A 151 -11.37 -4.47 0.16
CA TYR A 151 -11.90 -3.28 0.81
C TYR A 151 -11.41 -3.24 2.25
N MET A 152 -11.01 -2.07 2.70
CA MET A 152 -10.56 -1.84 4.07
C MET A 152 -11.36 -0.71 4.70
N PHE A 153 -11.81 -0.93 5.94
CA PHE A 153 -12.62 0.02 6.68
C PHE A 153 -12.08 0.15 8.11
N LYS A 154 -12.05 1.38 8.61
CA LYS A 154 -11.66 1.70 9.99
C LYS A 154 -12.89 2.06 10.80
N ARG A 155 -13.04 1.48 11.99
CA ARG A 155 -14.06 1.89 12.93
C ARG A 155 -13.67 3.18 13.63
N ILE A 156 -14.53 4.21 13.56
CA ILE A 156 -14.28 5.54 14.13
C ILE A 156 -15.20 5.87 15.32
N ALA A 157 -16.34 5.15 15.47
CA ALA A 157 -17.21 5.25 16.64
C ALA A 157 -18.07 3.98 16.83
#